data_47899592e428a77e56d8ff1246983ecd
#
_entry.id   47899592e428a77e56d8ff1246983ecd
#
_cell.length_a   1.000
_cell.length_b   1.000
_cell.length_c   1.000
_cell.angle_alpha   90.00
_cell.angle_beta   90.00
_cell.angle_gamma   90.00
#
_symmetry.space_group_name_H-M   'P 1'
#
loop_
_entity.id
_entity.type
_entity.pdbx_description
1 polymer ?
#
loop_
_entity_poly.entity_id
_entity_poly.type
_entity_poly.pdbx_seq_one_letter_code
_entity_poly.pdbx_strand_id
1 'polypeptide(L)'
;MLDFSQYLPITSPTLIFFVVLFIILIAPIVMGKLRIPHIIGMVLAGIVIGPYGLNILERDSSFELFGRVGLLYIMFLAGIEMDMEGLKKDLGKVTVFGLLTCFVPFILTYLSCVWYLGYPSLASLLLGCIMASNTLVAYPIVVRYGLQRSTVTTLSVGASMLSLLIALVVLSLIHI
;
A
#
# COMPACT_ATOMS: atom_id res chain seq x y z
N MET A 1 1.30 12.91 39.65
CA MET A 1 1.30 12.80 38.17
C MET A 1 1.98 11.49 37.84
N LEU A 2 1.25 10.54 37.27
CA LEU A 2 1.83 9.28 36.84
C LEU A 2 2.73 9.58 35.63
N ASP A 3 4.03 9.41 35.81
CA ASP A 3 5.02 9.54 34.74
C ASP A 3 4.88 8.38 33.75
N PHE A 4 4.00 8.57 32.76
CA PHE A 4 3.79 7.60 31.68
C PHE A 4 5.01 7.41 30.79
N SER A 5 5.99 8.31 30.85
CA SER A 5 7.23 8.26 30.06
C SER A 5 8.14 7.07 30.42
N GLN A 6 8.00 6.48 31.60
CA GLN A 6 8.79 5.31 32.04
C GLN A 6 8.33 3.98 31.39
N TYR A 7 7.13 3.94 30.81
CA TYR A 7 6.53 2.74 30.21
C TYR A 7 6.45 2.80 28.66
N LEU A 8 6.98 3.83 28.06
CA LEU A 8 7.01 4.03 26.61
C LEU A 8 8.44 3.88 26.09
N PRO A 9 8.67 3.19 24.96
CA PRO A 9 7.70 2.47 24.12
C PRO A 9 7.27 1.13 24.71
N ILE A 10 6.06 0.69 24.37
CA ILE A 10 5.52 -0.60 24.78
C ILE A 10 6.31 -1.72 24.08
N THR A 11 7.00 -2.56 24.86
CA THR A 11 7.80 -3.68 24.35
C THR A 11 7.11 -5.05 24.46
N SER A 12 6.02 -5.14 25.23
CA SER A 12 5.27 -6.37 25.38
C SER A 12 4.47 -6.70 24.10
N PRO A 13 4.71 -7.85 23.42
CA PRO A 13 3.98 -8.22 22.19
C PRO A 13 2.47 -8.29 22.37
N THR A 14 2.02 -8.71 23.56
CA THR A 14 0.58 -8.80 23.89
C THR A 14 -0.06 -7.41 23.95
N LEU A 15 0.61 -6.44 24.57
CA LEU A 15 0.11 -5.06 24.64
C LEU A 15 0.14 -4.39 23.27
N ILE A 16 1.19 -4.62 22.50
CA ILE A 16 1.29 -4.12 21.11
C ILE A 16 0.09 -4.64 20.30
N PHE A 17 -0.17 -5.93 20.36
CA PHE A 17 -1.30 -6.55 19.67
C PHE A 17 -2.65 -5.95 20.11
N PHE A 18 -2.84 -5.75 21.41
CA PHE A 18 -4.06 -5.15 21.95
C PHE A 18 -4.26 -3.71 21.46
N VAL A 19 -3.21 -2.88 21.49
CA VAL A 19 -3.26 -1.49 21.01
C VAL A 19 -3.59 -1.44 19.53
N VAL A 20 -2.97 -2.30 18.72
CA VAL A 20 -3.23 -2.39 17.27
C VAL A 20 -4.68 -2.79 17.01
N LEU A 21 -5.20 -3.81 17.70
CA LEU A 21 -6.61 -4.22 17.57
C LEU A 21 -7.57 -3.09 17.97
N PHE A 22 -7.27 -2.38 19.03
CA PHE A 22 -8.07 -1.25 19.51
C PHE A 22 -8.14 -0.14 18.46
N ILE A 23 -7.02 0.15 17.80
CA ILE A 23 -6.96 1.14 16.72
C ILE A 23 -7.74 0.68 15.49
N ILE A 24 -7.55 -0.58 15.08
CA ILE A 24 -8.29 -1.17 13.95
C ILE A 24 -9.80 -1.10 14.19
N LEU A 25 -10.24 -1.21 15.43
CA LEU A 25 -11.64 -1.11 15.80
C LEU A 25 -12.14 0.35 15.82
N ILE A 26 -11.39 1.24 16.46
CA ILE A 26 -11.85 2.62 16.72
C ILE A 26 -11.63 3.55 15.54
N ALA A 27 -10.48 3.46 14.85
CA ALA A 27 -10.16 4.36 13.75
C ALA A 27 -11.23 4.40 12.63
N PRO A 28 -11.78 3.25 12.17
CA PRO A 28 -12.87 3.27 11.19
C PRO A 28 -14.16 3.93 11.70
N ILE A 29 -14.49 3.75 12.98
CA ILE A 29 -15.70 4.31 13.60
C ILE A 29 -15.60 5.84 13.64
N VAL A 30 -14.45 6.35 14.10
CA VAL A 30 -14.20 7.79 14.19
C VAL A 30 -14.18 8.41 12.78
N MET A 31 -13.47 7.78 11.84
CA MET A 31 -13.39 8.28 10.46
C MET A 31 -14.73 8.19 9.73
N GLY A 32 -15.55 7.20 10.02
CA GLY A 32 -16.89 7.09 9.49
C GLY A 32 -17.77 8.28 9.88
N LYS A 33 -17.66 8.77 11.12
CA LYS A 33 -18.34 9.99 11.59
C LYS A 33 -17.82 11.25 10.89
N LEU A 34 -16.54 11.30 10.56
CA LEU A 34 -15.91 12.43 9.86
C LEU A 34 -16.08 12.37 8.33
N ARG A 35 -16.73 11.33 7.79
CA ARG A 35 -16.89 11.06 6.35
C ARG A 35 -15.55 10.94 5.60
N ILE A 36 -14.51 10.51 6.31
CA ILE A 36 -13.17 10.27 5.76
C ILE A 36 -12.99 8.77 5.48
N PRO A 37 -12.31 8.37 4.40
CA PRO A 37 -11.99 6.96 4.14
C PRO A 37 -11.26 6.30 5.31
N HIS A 38 -11.68 5.10 5.72
CA HIS A 38 -11.15 4.40 6.90
C HIS A 38 -9.63 4.17 6.83
N ILE A 39 -9.09 3.95 5.62
CA ILE A 39 -7.65 3.75 5.39
C ILE A 39 -6.84 4.96 5.85
N ILE A 40 -7.31 6.18 5.54
CA ILE A 40 -6.65 7.41 5.96
C ILE A 40 -6.59 7.49 7.48
N GLY A 41 -7.68 7.11 8.15
CA GLY A 41 -7.73 7.08 9.61
C GLY A 41 -6.74 6.11 10.24
N MET A 42 -6.58 4.94 9.65
CA MET A 42 -5.59 3.96 10.14
C MET A 42 -4.15 4.45 9.93
N VAL A 43 -3.87 5.10 8.80
CA VAL A 43 -2.56 5.70 8.55
C VAL A 43 -2.27 6.84 9.54
N LEU A 44 -3.24 7.74 9.75
CA LEU A 44 -3.09 8.83 10.73
C LEU A 44 -2.91 8.30 12.15
N ALA A 45 -3.69 7.30 12.56
CA ALA A 45 -3.51 6.65 13.85
C ALA A 45 -2.11 6.05 14.00
N GLY A 46 -1.61 5.37 12.95
CA GLY A 46 -0.25 4.83 12.93
C GLY A 46 0.84 5.92 13.08
N ILE A 47 0.66 7.08 12.45
CA ILE A 47 1.58 8.22 12.61
C ILE A 47 1.57 8.74 14.04
N VAL A 48 0.38 8.88 14.64
CA VAL A 48 0.22 9.39 16.01
C VAL A 48 0.87 8.48 17.05
N ILE A 49 0.68 7.16 16.95
CA ILE A 49 1.21 6.20 17.94
C ILE A 49 2.63 5.74 17.65
N GLY A 50 3.12 5.99 16.43
CA GLY A 50 4.44 5.57 15.98
C GLY A 50 5.59 6.37 16.61
N PRO A 51 6.84 6.03 16.25
CA PRO A 51 8.05 6.60 16.86
C PRO A 51 8.21 8.09 16.62
N TYR A 52 7.63 8.63 15.56
CA TYR A 52 7.66 10.07 15.25
C TYR A 52 6.48 10.86 15.83
N GLY A 53 5.51 10.19 16.46
CA GLY A 53 4.38 10.80 17.15
C GLY A 53 4.52 10.70 18.67
N LEU A 54 3.61 9.97 19.31
CA LEU A 54 3.61 9.77 20.76
C LEU A 54 4.62 8.72 21.24
N ASN A 55 5.32 8.05 20.34
CA ASN A 55 6.27 6.97 20.64
C ASN A 55 5.71 5.87 21.53
N ILE A 56 4.44 5.50 21.31
CA ILE A 56 3.76 4.44 22.06
C ILE A 56 4.20 3.07 21.57
N LEU A 57 4.36 2.93 20.26
CA LEU A 57 4.76 1.69 19.60
C LEU A 57 6.03 1.91 18.76
N GLU A 58 7.03 1.05 18.95
CA GLU A 58 8.15 0.91 18.04
C GLU A 58 7.86 -0.10 16.94
N ARG A 59 8.58 0.03 15.83
CA ARG A 59 8.51 -0.90 14.72
C ARG A 59 9.29 -2.16 15.08
N ASP A 60 8.61 -3.13 15.65
CA ASP A 60 9.17 -4.43 15.99
C ASP A 60 8.97 -5.45 14.85
N SER A 61 9.76 -6.54 14.87
CA SER A 61 9.67 -7.66 13.93
C SER A 61 8.27 -8.27 13.85
N SER A 62 7.56 -8.33 14.96
CA SER A 62 6.17 -8.79 15.03
C SER A 62 5.24 -7.90 14.23
N PHE A 63 5.39 -6.58 14.33
CA PHE A 63 4.61 -5.60 13.60
C PHE A 63 4.85 -5.69 12.08
N GLU A 64 6.11 -5.88 11.70
CA GLU A 64 6.49 -6.07 10.30
C GLU A 64 5.91 -7.37 9.71
N LEU A 65 5.90 -8.46 10.49
CA LEU A 65 5.29 -9.71 10.10
C LEU A 65 3.78 -9.56 9.82
N PHE A 66 3.03 -8.90 10.72
CA PHE A 66 1.61 -8.63 10.52
C PHE A 66 1.34 -7.78 9.27
N GLY A 67 2.18 -6.78 9.02
CA GLY A 67 2.09 -5.96 7.80
C GLY A 67 2.30 -6.78 6.52
N ARG A 68 3.31 -7.65 6.50
CA ARG A 68 3.60 -8.55 5.37
C ARG A 68 2.46 -9.55 5.14
N VAL A 69 1.96 -10.19 6.20
CA VAL A 69 0.83 -11.11 6.11
C VAL A 69 -0.43 -10.41 5.62
N GLY A 70 -0.71 -9.19 6.13
CA GLY A 70 -1.84 -8.39 5.68
C GLY A 70 -1.74 -8.03 4.19
N LEU A 71 -0.55 -7.66 3.71
CA LEU A 71 -0.32 -7.38 2.30
C LEU A 71 -0.56 -8.62 1.42
N LEU A 72 -0.01 -9.77 1.81
CA LEU A 72 -0.22 -11.03 1.10
C LEU A 72 -1.70 -11.44 1.09
N TYR A 73 -2.40 -11.23 2.20
CA TYR A 73 -3.83 -11.53 2.30
C TYR A 73 -4.67 -10.66 1.35
N ILE A 74 -4.39 -9.35 1.28
CA ILE A 74 -5.11 -8.46 0.35
C ILE A 74 -4.83 -8.85 -1.10
N MET A 75 -3.59 -9.19 -1.45
CA MET A 75 -3.24 -9.65 -2.80
C MET A 75 -3.93 -10.96 -3.16
N PHE A 76 -3.99 -11.89 -2.22
CA PHE A 76 -4.68 -13.17 -2.39
C PHE A 76 -6.19 -12.97 -2.60
N LEU A 77 -6.80 -12.13 -1.76
CA LEU A 77 -8.23 -11.82 -1.87
C LEU A 77 -8.55 -11.16 -3.23
N ALA A 78 -7.76 -10.17 -3.64
CA ALA A 78 -7.90 -9.52 -4.93
C ALA A 78 -7.77 -10.52 -6.10
N GLY A 79 -6.86 -11.50 -5.99
CA GLY A 79 -6.69 -12.55 -7.00
C GLY A 79 -7.90 -13.48 -7.11
N ILE A 80 -8.53 -13.85 -5.99
CA ILE A 80 -9.74 -14.71 -5.99
C ILE A 80 -10.97 -13.95 -6.50
N GLU A 81 -11.14 -12.71 -6.11
CA GLU A 81 -12.31 -11.91 -6.48
C GLU A 81 -12.23 -11.34 -7.90
N MET A 82 -11.08 -11.43 -8.56
CA MET A 82 -10.87 -10.92 -9.91
C MET A 82 -11.66 -11.73 -10.95
N ASP A 83 -12.38 -11.02 -11.82
CA ASP A 83 -13.05 -11.63 -12.97
C ASP A 83 -12.02 -12.05 -14.04
N MET A 84 -11.60 -13.30 -13.98
CA MET A 84 -10.59 -13.85 -14.91
C MET A 84 -11.12 -13.99 -16.34
N GLU A 85 -12.43 -14.16 -16.54
CA GLU A 85 -13.04 -14.24 -17.88
C GLU A 85 -13.06 -12.88 -18.54
N GLY A 86 -13.49 -11.85 -17.81
CA GLY A 86 -13.44 -10.47 -18.26
C GLY A 86 -12.01 -9.99 -18.55
N LEU A 87 -11.05 -10.39 -17.71
CA LEU A 87 -9.64 -10.09 -17.91
C LEU A 87 -9.09 -10.69 -19.21
N LYS A 88 -9.38 -11.99 -19.47
CA LYS A 88 -8.95 -12.66 -20.70
C LYS A 88 -9.55 -12.04 -21.94
N LYS A 89 -10.80 -11.59 -21.89
CA LYS A 89 -11.49 -10.94 -23.01
C LYS A 89 -10.87 -9.60 -23.39
N ASP A 90 -10.36 -8.84 -22.41
CA ASP A 90 -9.82 -7.49 -22.59
C ASP A 90 -8.31 -7.40 -22.37
N LEU A 91 -7.56 -8.50 -22.49
CA LEU A 91 -6.11 -8.57 -22.25
C LEU A 91 -5.33 -7.46 -22.98
N GLY A 92 -5.69 -7.13 -24.21
CA GLY A 92 -5.03 -6.06 -24.94
C GLY A 92 -5.19 -4.69 -24.27
N LYS A 93 -6.40 -4.38 -23.78
CA LYS A 93 -6.65 -3.12 -23.06
C LYS A 93 -5.94 -3.10 -21.71
N VAL A 94 -5.97 -4.23 -20.97
CA VAL A 94 -5.28 -4.37 -19.69
C VAL A 94 -3.77 -4.17 -19.86
N THR A 95 -3.18 -4.76 -20.90
CA THR A 95 -1.75 -4.64 -21.18
C THR A 95 -1.37 -3.21 -21.54
N VAL A 96 -2.09 -2.57 -22.45
CA VAL A 96 -1.82 -1.19 -22.83
C VAL A 96 -1.98 -0.24 -21.64
N PHE A 97 -3.08 -0.40 -20.90
CA PHE A 97 -3.33 0.44 -19.73
C PHE A 97 -2.30 0.19 -18.62
N GLY A 98 -1.92 -1.06 -18.37
CA GLY A 98 -0.90 -1.43 -17.38
C GLY A 98 0.49 -0.90 -17.76
N LEU A 99 0.88 -0.96 -19.03
CA LEU A 99 2.13 -0.38 -19.49
C LEU A 99 2.13 1.15 -19.35
N LEU A 100 1.05 1.82 -19.74
CA LEU A 100 0.95 3.27 -19.59
C LEU A 100 1.00 3.69 -18.12
N THR A 101 0.25 3.03 -17.25
CA THR A 101 0.25 3.33 -15.80
C THR A 101 1.57 2.99 -15.11
N CYS A 102 2.38 2.11 -15.69
CA CYS A 102 3.73 1.80 -15.22
C CYS A 102 4.75 2.82 -15.75
N PHE A 103 4.83 2.97 -17.07
CA PHE A 103 5.90 3.76 -17.70
C PHE A 103 5.74 5.27 -17.51
N VAL A 104 4.53 5.80 -17.51
CA VAL A 104 4.32 7.25 -17.37
C VAL A 104 4.84 7.75 -16.01
N PRO A 105 4.40 7.23 -14.84
CA PRO A 105 4.94 7.68 -13.56
C PRO A 105 6.42 7.31 -13.39
N PHE A 106 6.89 6.18 -13.94
CA PHE A 106 8.29 5.80 -13.92
C PHE A 106 9.17 6.86 -14.60
N ILE A 107 8.86 7.21 -15.85
CA ILE A 107 9.64 8.17 -16.64
C ILE A 107 9.60 9.55 -16.00
N LEU A 108 8.41 10.02 -15.57
CA LEU A 108 8.26 11.32 -14.94
C LEU A 108 9.08 11.41 -13.65
N THR A 109 9.02 10.38 -12.80
CA THR A 109 9.78 10.34 -11.55
C THR A 109 11.28 10.27 -11.82
N TYR A 110 11.71 9.40 -12.74
CA TYR A 110 13.11 9.26 -13.11
C TYR A 110 13.71 10.58 -13.62
N LEU A 111 13.04 11.22 -14.57
CA LEU A 111 13.50 12.51 -15.12
C LEU A 111 13.52 13.61 -14.05
N SER A 112 12.48 13.68 -13.22
CA SER A 112 12.43 14.65 -12.12
C SER A 112 13.56 14.45 -11.10
N CYS A 113 13.87 13.20 -10.75
CA CYS A 113 14.95 12.89 -9.84
C CYS A 113 16.32 13.24 -10.39
N VAL A 114 16.57 12.95 -11.69
CA VAL A 114 17.85 13.24 -12.33
C VAL A 114 18.03 14.74 -12.56
N TRP A 115 16.99 15.43 -13.08
CA TRP A 115 17.14 16.84 -13.52
C TRP A 115 16.92 17.85 -12.40
N TYR A 116 15.95 17.63 -11.51
CA TYR A 116 15.64 18.59 -10.45
C TYR A 116 16.34 18.27 -9.13
N LEU A 117 16.41 16.98 -8.74
CA LEU A 117 17.00 16.62 -7.45
C LEU A 117 18.49 16.25 -7.54
N GLY A 118 19.04 16.04 -8.75
CA GLY A 118 20.44 15.68 -8.92
C GLY A 118 20.82 14.31 -8.33
N TYR A 119 19.88 13.40 -8.18
CA TYR A 119 20.15 12.09 -7.63
C TYR A 119 20.93 11.23 -8.62
N PRO A 120 21.77 10.30 -8.13
CA PRO A 120 22.44 9.34 -8.99
C PRO A 120 21.40 8.48 -9.74
N SER A 121 21.74 8.07 -10.95
CA SER A 121 20.82 7.34 -11.84
C SER A 121 20.20 6.10 -11.22
N LEU A 122 20.96 5.38 -10.37
CA LEU A 122 20.48 4.20 -9.66
C LEU A 122 19.36 4.55 -8.65
N ALA A 123 19.55 5.58 -7.85
CA ALA A 123 18.54 6.04 -6.88
C ALA A 123 17.28 6.56 -7.60
N SER A 124 17.47 7.27 -8.70
CA SER A 124 16.37 7.78 -9.53
C SER A 124 15.55 6.63 -10.15
N LEU A 125 16.22 5.57 -10.57
CA LEU A 125 15.59 4.37 -11.12
C LEU A 125 14.79 3.61 -10.04
N LEU A 126 15.35 3.46 -8.82
CA LEU A 126 14.65 2.87 -7.67
C LEU A 126 13.38 3.68 -7.32
N LEU A 127 13.48 4.99 -7.23
CA LEU A 127 12.32 5.85 -6.96
C LEU A 127 11.28 5.77 -8.08
N GLY A 128 11.71 5.72 -9.34
CA GLY A 128 10.85 5.50 -10.49
C GLY A 128 10.06 4.19 -10.39
N CYS A 129 10.73 3.09 -10.02
CA CYS A 129 10.07 1.79 -9.81
C CYS A 129 9.05 1.82 -8.66
N ILE A 130 9.37 2.49 -7.56
CA ILE A 130 8.43 2.63 -6.42
C ILE A 130 7.18 3.40 -6.85
N MET A 131 7.34 4.49 -7.59
CA MET A 131 6.20 5.30 -8.07
C MET A 131 5.41 4.61 -9.20
N ALA A 132 6.05 3.74 -9.97
CA ALA A 132 5.38 2.94 -11.00
C ALA A 132 4.57 1.78 -10.42
N SER A 133 4.92 1.30 -9.21
CA SER A 133 4.20 0.23 -8.54
C SER A 133 2.90 0.74 -7.95
N ASN A 134 1.80 0.60 -8.69
CA ASN A 134 0.47 0.93 -8.18
C ASN A 134 0.01 -0.12 -7.18
N THR A 135 -0.19 0.29 -5.93
CA THR A 135 -0.79 -0.56 -4.91
C THR A 135 -2.31 -0.52 -4.99
N LEU A 136 -2.96 -1.67 -4.76
CA LEU A 136 -4.42 -1.80 -4.75
C LEU A 136 -5.08 -1.14 -3.51
N VAL A 137 -4.61 0.04 -3.10
CA VAL A 137 -5.14 0.77 -1.94
C VAL A 137 -6.62 1.12 -2.10
N ALA A 138 -7.06 1.38 -3.32
CA ALA A 138 -8.45 1.68 -3.62
C ALA A 138 -9.35 0.43 -3.66
N TYR A 139 -8.80 -0.78 -3.71
CA TYR A 139 -9.58 -2.00 -3.86
C TYR A 139 -10.59 -2.22 -2.73
N PRO A 140 -10.28 -2.04 -1.43
CA PRO A 140 -11.28 -2.15 -0.36
C PRO A 140 -12.45 -1.18 -0.51
N ILE A 141 -12.23 -0.03 -1.14
CA ILE A 141 -13.29 0.95 -1.42
C ILE A 141 -14.22 0.41 -2.51
N VAL A 142 -13.64 -0.16 -3.57
CA VAL A 142 -14.38 -0.79 -4.67
C VAL A 142 -15.23 -1.97 -4.17
N VAL A 143 -14.68 -2.79 -3.29
CA VAL A 143 -15.39 -3.91 -2.63
C VAL A 143 -16.59 -3.40 -1.84
N ARG A 144 -16.41 -2.34 -1.06
CA ARG A 144 -17.48 -1.73 -0.26
C ARG A 144 -18.67 -1.24 -1.09
N TYR A 145 -18.41 -0.79 -2.32
CA TYR A 145 -19.47 -0.35 -3.24
C TYR A 145 -20.01 -1.47 -4.15
N GLY A 146 -19.53 -2.70 -3.99
CA GLY A 146 -20.01 -3.84 -4.79
C GLY A 146 -19.61 -3.78 -6.27
N LEU A 147 -18.55 -3.04 -6.60
CA LEU A 147 -18.10 -2.78 -7.97
C LEU A 147 -16.97 -3.72 -8.44
N GLN A 148 -16.69 -4.82 -7.72
CA GLN A 148 -15.58 -5.73 -7.99
C GLN A 148 -15.63 -6.34 -9.40
N ARG A 149 -16.84 -6.62 -9.89
CA ARG A 149 -17.07 -7.26 -11.20
C ARG A 149 -17.29 -6.27 -12.35
N SER A 150 -17.10 -4.97 -12.11
CA SER A 150 -17.21 -4.00 -13.20
C SER A 150 -15.99 -4.10 -14.12
N THR A 151 -16.19 -3.90 -15.42
CA THR A 151 -15.11 -3.92 -16.42
C THR A 151 -13.98 -2.95 -16.07
N VAL A 152 -14.32 -1.78 -15.53
CA VAL A 152 -13.34 -0.77 -15.12
C VAL A 152 -12.48 -1.26 -13.97
N THR A 153 -13.08 -1.91 -12.97
CA THR A 153 -12.34 -2.50 -11.83
C THR A 153 -11.43 -3.62 -12.29
N THR A 154 -11.95 -4.56 -13.08
CA THR A 154 -11.17 -5.67 -13.62
C THR A 154 -9.96 -5.17 -14.41
N LEU A 155 -10.16 -4.17 -15.27
CA LEU A 155 -9.12 -3.54 -16.05
C LEU A 155 -8.07 -2.84 -15.16
N SER A 156 -8.50 -2.09 -14.16
CA SER A 156 -7.61 -1.38 -13.23
C SER A 156 -6.81 -2.33 -12.35
N VAL A 157 -7.43 -3.37 -11.82
CA VAL A 157 -6.75 -4.40 -11.00
C VAL A 157 -5.74 -5.17 -11.83
N GLY A 158 -6.12 -5.63 -13.03
CA GLY A 158 -5.23 -6.32 -13.94
C GLY A 158 -4.02 -5.46 -14.36
N ALA A 159 -4.26 -4.18 -14.68
CA ALA A 159 -3.22 -3.22 -15.01
C ALA A 159 -2.26 -2.99 -13.82
N SER A 160 -2.78 -2.85 -12.61
CA SER A 160 -1.98 -2.68 -11.39
C SER A 160 -1.11 -3.91 -11.09
N MET A 161 -1.63 -5.11 -11.29
CA MET A 161 -0.86 -6.35 -11.14
C MET A 161 0.27 -6.44 -12.17
N LEU A 162 0.01 -6.08 -13.43
CA LEU A 162 1.03 -6.05 -14.48
C LEU A 162 2.12 -5.02 -14.16
N SER A 163 1.74 -3.81 -13.77
CA SER A 163 2.65 -2.75 -13.33
C SER A 163 3.56 -3.21 -12.19
N LEU A 164 2.97 -3.86 -11.16
CA LEU A 164 3.70 -4.38 -10.02
C LEU A 164 4.71 -5.45 -10.42
N LEU A 165 4.32 -6.40 -11.28
CA LEU A 165 5.21 -7.43 -11.79
C LEU A 165 6.40 -6.84 -12.55
N ILE A 166 6.16 -5.88 -13.43
CA ILE A 166 7.23 -5.20 -14.18
C ILE A 166 8.17 -4.48 -13.21
N ALA A 167 7.63 -3.72 -12.25
CA ALA A 167 8.44 -3.02 -11.26
C ALA A 167 9.30 -3.97 -10.43
N LEU A 168 8.75 -5.11 -9.99
CA LEU A 168 9.49 -6.13 -9.25
C LEU A 168 10.61 -6.78 -10.08
N VAL A 169 10.36 -7.07 -11.36
CA VAL A 169 11.39 -7.61 -12.26
C VAL A 169 12.52 -6.61 -12.45
N VAL A 170 12.19 -5.33 -12.68
CA VAL A 170 13.20 -4.27 -12.82
C VAL A 170 14.01 -4.11 -11.53
N LEU A 171 13.35 -4.09 -10.35
CA LEU A 171 14.01 -4.04 -9.05
C LEU A 171 14.92 -5.25 -8.81
N SER A 172 14.49 -6.44 -9.19
CA SER A 172 15.30 -7.66 -9.08
C SER A 172 16.56 -7.60 -9.95
N LEU A 173 16.46 -7.05 -11.17
CA LEU A 173 17.60 -6.85 -12.06
C LEU A 173 18.61 -5.81 -11.55
N ILE A 174 18.15 -4.83 -10.78
CA ILE A 174 19.03 -3.82 -10.17
C ILE A 174 19.79 -4.37 -8.96
N HIS A 175 19.22 -5.36 -8.28
CA HIS A 175 19.78 -5.92 -7.06
C HIS A 175 20.81 -7.03 -7.30
N ILE A 176 21.00 -7.47 -8.56
CA ILE A 176 22.04 -8.39 -8.99
C ILE A 176 23.28 -7.61 -9.44
#